data_3e0cf1e6c471e09302dbab846cee8cb0
#
_entry.id   3e0cf1e6c471e09302dbab846cee8cb0
#
_cell.length_a   1.000
_cell.length_b   1.000
_cell.length_c   1.000
_cell.angle_alpha   90.00
_cell.angle_beta   90.00
_cell.angle_gamma   90.00
#
_symmetry.space_group_name_H-M   'P 1'
#
loop_
_entity.id
_entity.type
_entity.pdbx_description
1 polymer ?
#
loop_
_entity_poly.entity_id
_entity_poly.type
_entity_poly.pdbx_seq_one_letter_code
_entity_poly.pdbx_strand_id
1 'polypeptide(L)'
;MQETERTREAVQVRMHAYEQVLRGGIGLFNASEHVSRQTWHDYVSSLNINENFPGIQGIGFSQYILPDELQRHIERIRSEGFPEYTVKPAGKRPEYTSIIYLEPFDARNQRAFGFDMLSEATRHAAMARARDTGHTAVSGKVILKQETSKDIQSGFLMYLPLYRKGVNLDSVEQRQNALLGYVYSPFRMTNLMRGILGQEEKSFDIDLEIYDGTEIS
;
A
#
# COMPACT_ATOMS: atom_id res chain seq x y z
N MET A 1 23.34 3.32 -22.83
CA MET A 1 22.26 2.40 -23.26
C MET A 1 22.22 1.09 -22.45
N GLN A 2 23.32 0.35 -22.33
CA GLN A 2 23.32 -0.95 -21.62
C GLN A 2 23.07 -0.85 -20.11
N GLU A 3 23.52 0.21 -19.48
CA GLU A 3 23.40 0.46 -18.04
C GLU A 3 21.98 0.93 -17.64
N THR A 4 21.38 1.80 -18.45
CA THR A 4 19.98 2.25 -18.27
C THR A 4 19.01 1.06 -18.38
N GLU A 5 19.27 0.14 -19.33
CA GLU A 5 18.46 -1.05 -19.51
C GLU A 5 18.59 -2.00 -18.29
N ARG A 6 19.79 -2.21 -17.76
CA ARG A 6 20.01 -2.99 -16.54
C ARG A 6 19.30 -2.40 -15.32
N THR A 7 19.35 -1.08 -15.17
CA THR A 7 18.62 -0.38 -14.09
C THR A 7 17.12 -0.59 -14.23
N ARG A 8 16.58 -0.45 -15.44
CA ARG A 8 15.16 -0.69 -15.72
C ARG A 8 14.74 -2.12 -15.36
N GLU A 9 15.52 -3.10 -15.80
CA GLU A 9 15.26 -4.52 -15.47
C GLU A 9 15.33 -4.77 -13.97
N ALA A 10 16.32 -4.21 -13.27
CA ALA A 10 16.45 -4.35 -11.84
C ALA A 10 15.24 -3.76 -11.08
N VAL A 11 14.73 -2.60 -11.52
CA VAL A 11 13.50 -2.01 -10.97
C VAL A 11 12.31 -2.93 -11.21
N GLN A 12 12.13 -3.44 -12.44
CA GLN A 12 11.01 -4.33 -12.77
C GLN A 12 11.02 -5.62 -11.95
N VAL A 13 12.17 -6.28 -11.84
CA VAL A 13 12.33 -7.49 -11.04
C VAL A 13 11.97 -7.22 -9.57
N ARG A 14 12.43 -6.10 -9.03
CA ARG A 14 12.15 -5.72 -7.64
C ARG A 14 10.69 -5.40 -7.42
N MET A 15 10.06 -4.65 -8.32
CA MET A 15 8.62 -4.33 -8.24
C MET A 15 7.76 -5.59 -8.32
N HIS A 16 8.15 -6.57 -9.15
CA HIS A 16 7.47 -7.86 -9.19
C HIS A 16 7.60 -8.63 -7.86
N ALA A 17 8.78 -8.65 -7.25
CA ALA A 17 8.97 -9.27 -5.93
C ALA A 17 8.08 -8.62 -4.87
N TYR A 18 7.93 -7.30 -4.88
CA TYR A 18 7.04 -6.59 -3.96
C TYR A 18 5.56 -6.92 -4.20
N GLU A 19 5.15 -7.08 -5.45
CA GLU A 19 3.82 -7.57 -5.77
C GLU A 19 3.57 -8.96 -5.17
N GLN A 20 4.54 -9.89 -5.24
CA GLN A 20 4.39 -11.22 -4.65
C GLN A 20 4.22 -11.16 -3.12
N VAL A 21 4.87 -10.22 -2.45
CA VAL A 21 4.66 -9.98 -1.01
C VAL A 21 3.21 -9.57 -0.73
N LEU A 22 2.63 -8.65 -1.51
CA LEU A 22 1.23 -8.26 -1.35
C LEU A 22 0.27 -9.42 -1.66
N ARG A 23 0.59 -10.24 -2.68
CA ARG A 23 -0.19 -11.46 -3.00
C ARG A 23 -0.17 -12.47 -1.86
N GLY A 24 0.93 -12.58 -1.14
CA GLY A 24 1.00 -13.37 0.10
C GLY A 24 0.00 -12.89 1.15
N GLY A 25 -0.13 -11.56 1.34
CA GLY A 25 -1.14 -10.96 2.20
C GLY A 25 -2.58 -11.29 1.77
N ILE A 26 -2.87 -11.22 0.46
CA ILE A 26 -4.16 -11.67 -0.08
C ILE A 26 -4.36 -13.17 0.19
N GLY A 27 -3.32 -13.98 0.02
CA GLY A 27 -3.34 -15.41 0.33
C GLY A 27 -3.72 -15.70 1.78
N LEU A 28 -3.17 -14.94 2.73
CA LEU A 28 -3.50 -15.03 4.14
C LEU A 28 -4.99 -14.79 4.39
N PHE A 29 -5.56 -13.70 3.83
CA PHE A 29 -6.99 -13.42 3.94
C PHE A 29 -7.84 -14.54 3.31
N ASN A 30 -7.41 -15.05 2.16
CA ASN A 30 -8.14 -16.09 1.46
C ASN A 30 -8.07 -17.47 2.16
N ALA A 31 -7.01 -17.77 2.87
CA ALA A 31 -6.83 -19.01 3.61
C ALA A 31 -7.47 -18.98 5.01
N SER A 32 -7.81 -17.79 5.54
CA SER A 32 -8.34 -17.61 6.89
C SER A 32 -9.82 -17.24 6.87
N GLU A 33 -10.56 -17.62 7.91
CA GLU A 33 -11.93 -17.11 8.14
C GLU A 33 -11.88 -15.68 8.64
N HIS A 34 -10.90 -15.39 9.50
CA HIS A 34 -10.67 -14.07 10.07
C HIS A 34 -9.16 -13.84 10.19
N VAL A 35 -8.69 -12.69 9.73
CA VAL A 35 -7.32 -12.23 9.95
C VAL A 35 -7.35 -11.21 11.09
N SER A 36 -6.82 -11.60 12.24
CA SER A 36 -6.66 -10.72 13.38
C SER A 36 -5.45 -9.80 13.19
N ARG A 37 -5.35 -8.75 14.01
CA ARG A 37 -4.16 -7.89 14.08
C ARG A 37 -2.89 -8.69 14.39
N GLN A 38 -2.97 -9.66 15.32
CA GLN A 38 -1.85 -10.53 15.65
C GLN A 38 -1.46 -11.42 14.47
N THR A 39 -2.42 -12.03 13.80
CA THR A 39 -2.16 -12.87 12.60
C THR A 39 -1.48 -12.06 11.50
N TRP A 40 -1.92 -10.79 11.29
CA TRP A 40 -1.29 -9.89 10.34
C TRP A 40 0.14 -9.53 10.74
N HIS A 41 0.36 -9.21 12.03
CA HIS A 41 1.68 -8.95 12.59
C HIS A 41 2.64 -10.12 12.38
N ASP A 42 2.22 -11.34 12.72
CA ASP A 42 3.03 -12.55 12.60
C ASP A 42 3.41 -12.81 11.13
N TYR A 43 2.45 -12.64 10.22
CA TYR A 43 2.70 -12.76 8.78
C TYR A 43 3.76 -11.77 8.33
N VAL A 44 3.57 -10.48 8.58
CA VAL A 44 4.51 -9.44 8.08
C VAL A 44 5.87 -9.57 8.76
N SER A 45 5.91 -9.91 10.05
CA SER A 45 7.17 -10.14 10.77
C SER A 45 7.98 -11.28 10.17
N SER A 46 7.32 -12.36 9.69
CA SER A 46 8.00 -13.50 9.06
C SER A 46 8.69 -13.15 7.73
N LEU A 47 8.30 -12.05 7.09
CA LEU A 47 8.88 -11.61 5.82
C LEU A 47 10.24 -10.93 5.97
N ASN A 48 10.61 -10.46 7.18
CA ASN A 48 11.84 -9.69 7.44
C ASN A 48 12.01 -8.54 6.43
N ILE A 49 10.97 -7.69 6.31
CA ILE A 49 10.87 -6.69 5.22
C ILE A 49 12.05 -5.74 5.16
N ASN A 50 12.64 -5.37 6.29
CA ASN A 50 13.80 -4.46 6.35
C ASN A 50 15.05 -5.03 5.68
N GLU A 51 15.23 -6.35 5.76
CA GLU A 51 16.41 -7.05 5.21
C GLU A 51 16.16 -7.46 3.75
N ASN A 52 14.96 -8.00 3.47
CA ASN A 52 14.67 -8.65 2.20
C ASN A 52 14.06 -7.71 1.16
N PHE A 53 13.39 -6.63 1.60
CA PHE A 53 12.60 -5.76 0.72
C PHE A 53 12.91 -4.27 0.95
N PRO A 54 14.12 -3.81 0.59
CA PRO A 54 14.53 -2.42 0.79
C PRO A 54 13.59 -1.45 0.07
N GLY A 55 13.27 -0.33 0.72
CA GLY A 55 12.33 0.68 0.21
C GLY A 55 10.90 0.52 0.69
N ILE A 56 10.48 -0.70 1.10
CA ILE A 56 9.20 -0.91 1.76
C ILE A 56 9.23 -0.23 3.15
N GLN A 57 8.22 0.61 3.42
CA GLN A 57 8.06 1.23 4.75
C GLN A 57 7.15 0.40 5.67
N GLY A 58 6.42 -0.52 5.10
CA GLY A 58 5.52 -1.42 5.79
C GLY A 58 4.58 -2.13 4.82
N ILE A 59 3.83 -3.09 5.34
CA ILE A 59 2.78 -3.78 4.62
C ILE A 59 1.50 -3.63 5.43
N GLY A 60 0.44 -3.15 4.78
CA GLY A 60 -0.81 -2.86 5.44
C GLY A 60 -2.04 -3.39 4.72
N PHE A 61 -3.15 -3.33 5.44
CA PHE A 61 -4.48 -3.55 4.90
C PHE A 61 -5.36 -2.34 5.16
N SER A 62 -5.97 -1.83 4.10
CA SER A 62 -6.95 -0.75 4.13
C SER A 62 -8.32 -1.33 3.84
N GLN A 63 -9.22 -1.30 4.82
CA GLN A 63 -10.57 -1.84 4.70
C GLN A 63 -11.46 -0.89 3.91
N TYR A 64 -12.20 -1.41 2.94
CA TYR A 64 -13.27 -0.69 2.25
C TYR A 64 -14.51 -0.61 3.14
N ILE A 65 -15.16 0.55 3.20
CA ILE A 65 -16.24 0.83 4.14
C ILE A 65 -17.31 1.65 3.43
N LEU A 66 -18.55 1.18 3.46
CA LEU A 66 -19.71 1.94 3.01
C LEU A 66 -20.11 2.99 4.06
N PRO A 67 -20.77 4.09 3.64
CA PRO A 67 -21.13 5.19 4.55
C PRO A 67 -21.98 4.77 5.75
N ASP A 68 -22.89 3.83 5.54
CA ASP A 68 -23.77 3.28 6.58
C ASP A 68 -23.05 2.31 7.55
N GLU A 69 -21.90 1.82 7.17
CA GLU A 69 -21.05 0.95 7.98
C GLU A 69 -20.00 1.71 8.81
N LEU A 70 -19.74 2.98 8.47
CA LEU A 70 -18.62 3.75 9.02
C LEU A 70 -18.62 3.81 10.56
N GLN A 71 -19.76 4.09 11.15
CA GLN A 71 -19.86 4.20 12.62
C GLN A 71 -19.58 2.86 13.30
N ARG A 72 -20.16 1.78 12.80
CA ARG A 72 -19.93 0.42 13.32
C ARG A 72 -18.47 0.00 13.16
N HIS A 73 -17.85 0.37 12.04
CA HIS A 73 -16.42 0.14 11.81
C HIS A 73 -15.56 0.85 12.88
N ILE A 74 -15.84 2.12 13.15
CA ILE A 74 -15.09 2.90 14.17
C ILE A 74 -15.25 2.26 15.55
N GLU A 75 -16.46 1.89 15.95
CA GLU A 75 -16.75 1.27 17.24
C GLU A 75 -16.03 -0.08 17.39
N ARG A 76 -16.00 -0.88 16.33
CA ARG A 76 -15.28 -2.15 16.31
C ARG A 76 -13.78 -1.95 16.55
N ILE A 77 -13.13 -1.04 15.82
CA ILE A 77 -11.68 -0.81 16.00
C ILE A 77 -11.39 -0.22 17.39
N ARG A 78 -12.26 0.61 17.93
CA ARG A 78 -12.13 1.11 19.30
C ARG A 78 -12.20 -0.01 20.34
N SER A 79 -13.08 -0.98 20.15
CA SER A 79 -13.19 -2.14 21.04
C SER A 79 -11.97 -3.09 20.97
N GLU A 80 -11.17 -3.02 19.88
CA GLU A 80 -9.90 -3.73 19.75
C GLU A 80 -8.73 -3.10 20.54
N GLY A 81 -8.99 -2.06 21.36
CA GLY A 81 -7.98 -1.39 22.19
C GLY A 81 -7.47 -0.05 21.63
N PHE A 82 -8.17 0.54 20.66
CA PHE A 82 -7.82 1.84 20.07
C PHE A 82 -8.91 2.89 20.30
N PRO A 83 -9.14 3.35 21.55
CA PRO A 83 -10.29 4.21 21.91
C PRO A 83 -10.34 5.53 21.13
N GLU A 84 -9.18 6.04 20.71
CA GLU A 84 -9.06 7.29 19.94
C GLU A 84 -9.16 7.09 18.40
N TYR A 85 -9.41 5.86 17.96
CA TYR A 85 -9.49 5.58 16.53
C TYR A 85 -10.63 6.35 15.87
N THR A 86 -10.33 6.92 14.72
CA THR A 86 -11.29 7.54 13.81
C THR A 86 -10.81 7.44 12.37
N VAL A 87 -11.72 7.53 11.42
CA VAL A 87 -11.36 7.61 9.99
C VAL A 87 -11.05 9.06 9.63
N LYS A 88 -9.88 9.30 9.04
CA LYS A 88 -9.32 10.64 8.74
C LYS A 88 -9.06 10.79 7.25
N PRO A 89 -9.26 11.99 6.68
CA PRO A 89 -9.87 13.17 7.28
C PRO A 89 -11.37 12.98 7.53
N ALA A 90 -11.93 13.74 8.46
CA ALA A 90 -13.37 13.78 8.68
C ALA A 90 -14.09 14.32 7.44
N GLY A 91 -15.35 13.95 7.28
CA GLY A 91 -16.21 14.41 6.18
C GLY A 91 -17.03 13.28 5.57
N LYS A 92 -18.18 13.63 4.99
CA LYS A 92 -19.05 12.68 4.29
C LYS A 92 -18.51 12.41 2.89
N ARG A 93 -18.41 11.15 2.54
CA ARG A 93 -17.98 10.65 1.22
C ARG A 93 -18.86 9.48 0.80
N PRO A 94 -18.97 9.18 -0.50
CA PRO A 94 -19.77 8.06 -0.99
C PRO A 94 -19.19 6.70 -0.58
N GLU A 95 -17.89 6.63 -0.33
CA GLU A 95 -17.17 5.44 0.10
C GLU A 95 -15.91 5.86 0.87
N TYR A 96 -15.41 4.96 1.70
CA TYR A 96 -14.20 5.16 2.48
C TYR A 96 -13.28 3.95 2.37
N THR A 97 -12.00 4.19 2.61
CA THR A 97 -11.07 3.15 3.00
C THR A 97 -10.37 3.57 4.29
N SER A 98 -10.05 2.63 5.14
CA SER A 98 -9.30 2.97 6.34
C SER A 98 -8.18 2.00 6.58
N ILE A 99 -7.00 2.53 6.84
CA ILE A 99 -5.84 1.75 7.24
C ILE A 99 -6.10 1.18 8.64
N ILE A 100 -6.30 -0.14 8.72
CA ILE A 100 -6.54 -0.84 9.97
C ILE A 100 -5.37 -1.75 10.38
N TYR A 101 -4.59 -2.22 9.42
CA TYR A 101 -3.33 -2.93 9.66
C TYR A 101 -2.21 -2.24 8.92
N LEU A 102 -1.07 -2.08 9.59
CA LEU A 102 0.17 -1.59 8.99
C LEU A 102 1.33 -2.06 9.87
N GLU A 103 2.18 -2.91 9.33
CA GLU A 103 3.33 -3.46 10.03
C GLU A 103 4.65 -3.06 9.33
N PRO A 104 5.72 -2.76 10.10
CA PRO A 104 5.74 -2.70 11.57
C PRO A 104 4.85 -1.57 12.13
N PHE A 105 4.15 -1.81 13.24
CA PHE A 105 3.26 -0.82 13.87
C PHE A 105 4.04 0.11 14.81
N ASP A 106 5.09 0.72 14.28
CA ASP A 106 5.95 1.68 14.98
C ASP A 106 5.34 3.10 15.02
N ALA A 107 5.98 4.00 15.75
CA ALA A 107 5.53 5.39 15.90
C ALA A 107 5.38 6.14 14.56
N ARG A 108 6.13 5.75 13.51
CA ARG A 108 6.05 6.31 12.17
C ARG A 108 4.78 5.83 11.47
N ASN A 109 4.56 4.54 11.44
CA ASN A 109 3.44 3.92 10.75
C ASN A 109 2.10 4.19 11.45
N GLN A 110 2.08 4.34 12.78
CA GLN A 110 0.89 4.73 13.54
C GLN A 110 0.26 6.03 13.07
N ARG A 111 1.01 6.96 12.46
CA ARG A 111 0.46 8.22 11.91
C ARG A 111 -0.54 7.99 10.78
N ALA A 112 -0.33 6.90 10.01
CA ALA A 112 -1.23 6.53 8.92
C ALA A 112 -2.46 5.73 9.40
N PHE A 113 -2.49 5.25 10.64
CA PHE A 113 -3.60 4.47 11.17
C PHE A 113 -4.90 5.27 11.15
N GLY A 114 -5.95 4.70 10.56
CA GLY A 114 -7.23 5.36 10.38
C GLY A 114 -7.29 6.31 9.16
N PHE A 115 -6.21 6.46 8.39
CA PHE A 115 -6.25 7.32 7.20
C PHE A 115 -7.10 6.70 6.09
N ASP A 116 -8.04 7.49 5.56
CA ASP A 116 -8.85 7.16 4.39
C ASP A 116 -8.10 7.53 3.12
N MET A 117 -7.56 6.53 2.45
CA MET A 117 -6.75 6.75 1.24
C MET A 117 -7.57 7.22 0.03
N LEU A 118 -8.89 6.94 -0.01
CA LEU A 118 -9.77 7.47 -1.07
C LEU A 118 -10.00 8.98 -0.96
N SER A 119 -9.67 9.58 0.19
CA SER A 119 -9.78 11.02 0.39
C SER A 119 -8.78 11.85 -0.43
N GLU A 120 -7.79 11.22 -1.06
CA GLU A 120 -6.76 11.88 -1.86
C GLU A 120 -6.76 11.37 -3.30
N ALA A 121 -6.84 12.28 -4.25
CA ALA A 121 -7.06 11.97 -5.67
C ALA A 121 -6.01 11.02 -6.27
N THR A 122 -4.72 11.22 -5.99
CA THR A 122 -3.64 10.37 -6.52
C THR A 122 -3.74 8.94 -6.03
N ARG A 123 -4.03 8.74 -4.74
CA ARG A 123 -4.26 7.40 -4.16
C ARG A 123 -5.53 6.79 -4.70
N HIS A 124 -6.62 7.56 -4.72
CA HIS A 124 -7.93 7.11 -5.23
C HIS A 124 -7.81 6.59 -6.66
N ALA A 125 -7.16 7.32 -7.56
CA ALA A 125 -6.99 6.90 -8.96
C ALA A 125 -6.28 5.53 -9.09
N ALA A 126 -5.24 5.28 -8.28
CA ALA A 126 -4.55 4.00 -8.28
C ALA A 126 -5.39 2.87 -7.68
N MET A 127 -6.10 3.16 -6.59
CA MET A 127 -6.98 2.19 -5.92
C MET A 127 -8.16 1.82 -6.82
N ALA A 128 -8.76 2.78 -7.53
CA ALA A 128 -9.81 2.52 -8.52
C ALA A 128 -9.30 1.64 -9.66
N ARG A 129 -8.08 1.93 -10.21
CA ARG A 129 -7.46 1.07 -11.21
C ARG A 129 -7.25 -0.35 -10.70
N ALA A 130 -6.71 -0.51 -9.49
CA ALA A 130 -6.51 -1.84 -8.91
C ALA A 130 -7.83 -2.60 -8.77
N ARG A 131 -8.86 -1.95 -8.20
CA ARG A 131 -10.20 -2.51 -8.04
C ARG A 131 -10.81 -2.94 -9.36
N ASP A 132 -10.80 -2.05 -10.35
CA ASP A 132 -11.53 -2.25 -11.59
C ASP A 132 -10.83 -3.25 -12.53
N THR A 133 -9.52 -3.40 -12.43
CA THR A 133 -8.74 -4.37 -13.22
C THR A 133 -8.53 -5.71 -12.52
N GLY A 134 -8.60 -5.76 -11.19
CA GLY A 134 -8.23 -6.94 -10.38
C GLY A 134 -6.72 -7.16 -10.29
N HIS A 135 -5.92 -6.22 -10.81
CA HIS A 135 -4.47 -6.27 -10.81
C HIS A 135 -3.85 -5.28 -9.83
N THR A 136 -2.56 -5.47 -9.57
CA THR A 136 -1.76 -4.50 -8.80
C THR A 136 -1.70 -3.16 -9.54
N ALA A 137 -1.86 -2.07 -8.79
CA ALA A 137 -1.67 -0.71 -9.31
C ALA A 137 -0.75 0.09 -8.39
N VAL A 138 0.08 0.93 -9.00
CA VAL A 138 0.99 1.85 -8.30
C VAL A 138 0.44 3.26 -8.38
N SER A 139 0.45 3.99 -7.27
CA SER A 139 0.04 5.40 -7.28
C SER A 139 1.08 6.27 -7.98
N GLY A 140 0.68 7.44 -8.42
CA GLY A 140 1.61 8.52 -8.70
C GLY A 140 2.36 8.96 -7.45
N LYS A 141 3.20 9.99 -7.61
CA LYS A 141 3.99 10.59 -6.52
C LYS A 141 3.08 11.14 -5.42
N VAL A 142 3.39 10.76 -4.18
CA VAL A 142 2.71 11.26 -2.97
C VAL A 142 3.73 11.59 -1.87
N ILE A 143 3.29 12.36 -0.88
CA ILE A 143 3.96 12.42 0.43
C ILE A 143 3.27 11.41 1.33
N LEU A 144 4.05 10.46 1.86
CA LEU A 144 3.50 9.44 2.73
C LEU A 144 3.01 10.02 4.05
N LYS A 145 1.91 9.51 4.60
CA LYS A 145 1.39 9.97 5.90
C LYS A 145 2.32 9.64 7.08
N GLN A 146 3.23 8.72 6.86
CA GLN A 146 4.29 8.35 7.79
C GLN A 146 5.45 9.35 7.84
N GLU A 147 5.56 10.28 6.86
CA GLU A 147 6.67 11.23 6.80
C GLU A 147 6.68 12.21 7.99
N THR A 148 7.88 12.61 8.37
CA THR A 148 8.12 13.59 9.43
C THR A 148 8.76 14.86 8.84
N SER A 149 8.72 15.99 9.55
CA SER A 149 9.34 17.24 9.09
C SER A 149 10.86 17.17 8.87
N LYS A 150 11.53 16.11 9.34
CA LYS A 150 13.01 16.01 9.31
C LYS A 150 13.59 15.25 8.12
N ASP A 151 12.78 14.46 7.39
CA ASP A 151 13.27 13.64 6.28
C ASP A 151 12.09 13.31 5.36
N ILE A 152 11.58 14.37 4.70
CA ILE A 152 10.46 14.21 3.76
C ILE A 152 11.00 13.70 2.44
N GLN A 153 10.53 12.55 2.01
CA GLN A 153 10.83 11.99 0.70
C GLN A 153 9.56 11.82 -0.12
N SER A 154 9.72 11.91 -1.43
CA SER A 154 8.70 11.47 -2.36
C SER A 154 8.49 9.96 -2.21
N GLY A 155 7.25 9.55 -2.22
CA GLY A 155 6.87 8.15 -2.16
C GLY A 155 5.77 7.81 -3.13
N PHE A 156 5.45 6.56 -3.20
CA PHE A 156 4.29 6.01 -3.90
C PHE A 156 3.75 4.82 -3.11
N LEU A 157 2.59 4.34 -3.51
CA LEU A 157 2.00 3.14 -2.91
C LEU A 157 1.66 2.12 -3.99
N MET A 158 1.83 0.86 -3.64
CA MET A 158 1.37 -0.28 -4.43
C MET A 158 0.12 -0.85 -3.77
N TYR A 159 -0.94 -1.06 -4.53
CA TYR A 159 -2.22 -1.57 -4.07
C TYR A 159 -2.59 -2.85 -4.80
N LEU A 160 -3.05 -3.84 -4.05
CA LEU A 160 -3.63 -5.06 -4.58
C LEU A 160 -5.01 -5.27 -3.95
N PRO A 161 -6.09 -5.36 -4.75
CA PRO A 161 -7.44 -5.45 -4.21
C PRO A 161 -7.71 -6.81 -3.59
N LEU A 162 -8.43 -6.81 -2.46
CA LEU A 162 -9.00 -8.00 -1.83
C LEU A 162 -10.50 -8.02 -2.08
N TYR A 163 -10.98 -9.11 -2.62
CA TYR A 163 -12.40 -9.32 -2.89
C TYR A 163 -13.00 -10.40 -2.01
N ARG A 164 -14.32 -10.39 -1.91
CA ARG A 164 -15.09 -11.44 -1.24
C ARG A 164 -14.87 -12.79 -1.94
N LYS A 165 -14.69 -13.83 -1.14
CA LYS A 165 -14.49 -15.20 -1.65
C LYS A 165 -15.75 -15.76 -2.31
N GLY A 166 -15.56 -16.60 -3.31
CA GLY A 166 -16.63 -17.39 -3.92
C GLY A 166 -17.61 -16.59 -4.80
N VAL A 167 -17.24 -15.35 -5.17
CA VAL A 167 -18.03 -14.52 -6.09
C VAL A 167 -17.36 -14.41 -7.45
N ASN A 168 -18.17 -14.19 -8.49
CA ASN A 168 -17.62 -13.92 -9.82
C ASN A 168 -17.03 -12.51 -9.90
N LEU A 169 -15.91 -12.37 -10.61
CA LEU A 169 -15.11 -11.14 -10.75
C LEU A 169 -14.87 -10.77 -12.23
N ASP A 170 -15.66 -11.28 -13.15
CA ASP A 170 -15.43 -11.12 -14.59
C ASP A 170 -15.69 -9.69 -15.08
N SER A 171 -16.64 -8.98 -14.47
CA SER A 171 -16.94 -7.59 -14.82
C SER A 171 -16.39 -6.59 -13.79
N VAL A 172 -16.23 -5.34 -14.20
CA VAL A 172 -15.87 -4.23 -13.32
C VAL A 172 -16.89 -4.08 -12.20
N GLU A 173 -18.18 -4.13 -12.52
CA GLU A 173 -19.27 -4.02 -11.55
C GLU A 173 -19.20 -5.12 -10.49
N GLN A 174 -18.94 -6.37 -10.90
CA GLN A 174 -18.77 -7.48 -9.97
C GLN A 174 -17.59 -7.27 -9.04
N ARG A 175 -16.45 -6.77 -9.54
CA ARG A 175 -15.27 -6.44 -8.73
C ARG A 175 -15.56 -5.30 -7.75
N GLN A 176 -16.25 -4.25 -8.18
CA GLN A 176 -16.65 -3.14 -7.31
C GLN A 176 -17.56 -3.61 -6.17
N ASN A 177 -18.56 -4.44 -6.47
CA ASN A 177 -19.50 -4.98 -5.49
C ASN A 177 -18.85 -6.03 -4.54
N ALA A 178 -17.75 -6.65 -4.94
CA ALA A 178 -17.06 -7.67 -4.17
C ALA A 178 -15.90 -7.13 -3.32
N LEU A 179 -15.54 -5.86 -3.45
CA LEU A 179 -14.39 -5.27 -2.80
C LEU A 179 -14.51 -5.31 -1.27
N LEU A 180 -13.48 -5.83 -0.60
CA LEU A 180 -13.33 -5.81 0.87
C LEU A 180 -12.29 -4.79 1.33
N GLY A 181 -11.33 -4.46 0.46
CA GLY A 181 -10.24 -3.55 0.78
C GLY A 181 -9.01 -3.81 -0.08
N TYR A 182 -7.87 -3.34 0.40
CA TYR A 182 -6.61 -3.43 -0.32
C TYR A 182 -5.48 -3.85 0.61
N VAL A 183 -4.73 -4.87 0.21
CA VAL A 183 -3.38 -5.07 0.74
C VAL A 183 -2.47 -4.08 0.02
N TYR A 184 -1.65 -3.35 0.75
CA TYR A 184 -0.85 -2.28 0.16
C TYR A 184 0.51 -2.15 0.83
N SER A 185 1.42 -1.49 0.15
CA SER A 185 2.73 -1.11 0.69
C SER A 185 3.09 0.31 0.28
N PRO A 186 3.52 1.17 1.23
CA PRO A 186 4.12 2.46 0.95
C PRO A 186 5.63 2.31 0.70
N PHE A 187 6.13 3.04 -0.31
CA PHE A 187 7.53 3.07 -0.70
C PHE A 187 8.08 4.49 -0.60
N ARG A 188 9.30 4.61 -0.07
CA ARG A 188 10.10 5.83 -0.15
C ARG A 188 11.06 5.72 -1.33
N MET A 189 10.96 6.65 -2.28
CA MET A 189 11.67 6.56 -3.55
C MET A 189 13.18 6.44 -3.37
N THR A 190 13.80 7.29 -2.57
CA THR A 190 15.26 7.27 -2.34
C THR A 190 15.71 5.95 -1.71
N ASN A 191 14.94 5.41 -0.74
CA ASN A 191 15.28 4.15 -0.10
C ASN A 191 15.13 2.97 -1.08
N LEU A 192 14.10 3.00 -1.93
CA LEU A 192 13.90 1.99 -2.97
C LEU A 192 15.06 1.98 -3.95
N MET A 193 15.43 3.14 -4.50
CA MET A 193 16.51 3.25 -5.48
C MET A 193 17.86 2.84 -4.88
N ARG A 194 18.15 3.25 -3.66
CA ARG A 194 19.35 2.79 -2.93
C ARG A 194 19.36 1.27 -2.74
N GLY A 195 18.23 0.66 -2.46
CA GLY A 195 18.11 -0.79 -2.32
C GLY A 195 18.24 -1.55 -3.66
N ILE A 196 17.88 -0.93 -4.79
CA ILE A 196 17.99 -1.52 -6.13
C ILE A 196 19.42 -1.37 -6.68
N LEU A 197 19.99 -0.18 -6.57
CA LEU A 197 21.29 0.16 -7.13
C LEU A 197 22.48 -0.22 -6.23
N GLY A 198 22.22 -0.59 -4.96
CA GLY A 198 23.25 -0.91 -3.98
C GLY A 198 23.83 0.35 -3.32
N GLN A 199 24.76 0.14 -2.36
CA GLN A 199 25.47 1.24 -1.70
C GLN A 199 26.62 1.82 -2.55
N GLU A 200 26.81 1.29 -3.75
CA GLU A 200 27.86 1.73 -4.68
C GLU A 200 27.45 2.98 -5.48
N GLU A 201 26.70 3.90 -4.88
CA GLU A 201 26.39 5.22 -5.47
C GLU A 201 27.62 6.01 -5.96
N LYS A 202 28.83 5.53 -5.67
CA LYS A 202 30.08 6.16 -6.09
C LYS A 202 30.64 5.66 -7.43
N SER A 203 30.03 4.67 -8.06
CA SER A 203 30.52 4.11 -9.30
C SER A 203 29.60 4.27 -10.53
N PHE A 204 28.40 4.81 -10.33
CA PHE A 204 27.53 5.11 -11.47
C PHE A 204 27.70 6.56 -11.90
N ASP A 205 28.27 6.74 -13.07
CA ASP A 205 28.36 8.02 -13.79
C ASP A 205 27.00 8.30 -14.52
N ILE A 206 25.89 7.97 -13.83
CA ILE A 206 24.52 8.14 -14.35
C ILE A 206 23.75 9.08 -13.45
N ASP A 207 23.25 10.17 -14.01
CA ASP A 207 22.22 10.99 -13.43
C ASP A 207 20.85 10.38 -13.76
N LEU A 208 20.19 9.77 -12.74
CA LEU A 208 18.93 9.07 -12.91
C LEU A 208 17.77 9.96 -12.48
N GLU A 209 16.96 10.38 -13.43
CA GLU A 209 15.71 11.10 -13.19
C GLU A 209 14.51 10.15 -13.36
N ILE A 210 13.59 10.16 -12.40
CA ILE A 210 12.38 9.35 -12.42
C ILE A 210 11.16 10.27 -12.48
N TYR A 211 10.40 10.14 -13.55
CA TYR A 211 9.20 10.94 -13.81
C TYR A 211 7.92 10.13 -13.48
N ASP A 212 6.92 10.84 -12.97
CA ASP A 212 5.58 10.32 -12.78
C ASP A 212 4.72 10.70 -14.00
N GLY A 213 4.68 9.83 -14.99
CA GLY A 213 3.94 10.05 -16.23
C GLY A 213 4.69 9.59 -17.47
N THR A 214 4.11 9.87 -18.64
CA THR A 214 4.65 9.52 -19.95
C THR A 214 5.33 10.68 -20.67
N GLU A 215 5.25 11.89 -20.13
CA GLU A 215 5.83 13.11 -20.71
C GLU A 215 6.89 13.71 -19.75
N ILE A 216 8.02 14.08 -20.32
CA ILE A 216 9.08 14.86 -19.66
C ILE A 216 8.64 16.32 -19.77
N SER A 217 8.20 16.90 -18.65
CA SER A 217 7.79 18.31 -18.59
C SER A 217 8.97 19.21 -18.25
#